data_d16f0d76a2b8a47e64f7fac9d2186680
#
_entry.id   d16f0d76a2b8a47e64f7fac9d2186680
#
_cell.length_a   1.000
_cell.length_b   1.000
_cell.length_c   1.000
_cell.angle_alpha   90.00
_cell.angle_beta   90.00
_cell.angle_gamma   90.00
#
_symmetry.space_group_name_H-M   'P 1'
#
loop_
_entity.id
_entity.type
_entity.pdbx_description
1 polymer ?
#
loop_
_entity_poly.entity_id
_entity_poly.type
_entity_poly.pdbx_seq_one_letter_code
_entity_poly.pdbx_strand_id
1 'polypeptide(L)'
;LQNISQGGGSTITQQVIKNATGNNQPTIKRKVTEIFRALRLEKNYSKDEILETYLNLVYFGNGCNGIEAAAEGYFGKTVGELSIAEAASIVGITQFPYKYDPSRGDWYREQNKERQLTVLYKMHELGKISDEEYEQAKVEPLVFSWDPGFVPSAGVASRVDTASSTEYDSYFVERMFNDIVADMHEQLGYDESVAKDLLYTGGYSIYCTVDPEIQSIVESVYADRNNLNYTSSKGELLQSGATIIDNTTGDIVAVAGRVGEREGRFLLDYSTVVRQCGSAIKPVSTYAPALDDGTINGASVIDDYPMLLNGEVWPRNANWRYQGLTALHTAIAQSLNTCAVRTNLAYGVSNSYDFLVNKLGFENLTYTDSQQVGNMALGGFEKGVTTEEMSAAYAAFVNEGVYTKPRTFIRVEDANGNVVLENEAQSTVAMKNTTAAIINHLLQEAALNGTGYEAQFSGMHIAGKTGSTNSNKDRYFVGYTPYYSCAVWAGYEHNQRIVASGN
;
A
#
# COMPACT_ATOMS: atom_id res chain seq x y z
N LEU A 1 -25.23 43.14 6.98
CA LEU A 1 -24.39 42.03 6.44
C LEU A 1 -22.98 42.04 7.03
N GLN A 2 -22.87 42.19 8.35
CA GLN A 2 -21.62 41.97 9.09
C GLN A 2 -21.96 41.11 10.27
N ASN A 3 -21.10 40.07 10.51
CA ASN A 3 -21.14 39.05 11.58
C ASN A 3 -22.05 37.82 11.37
N ILE A 4 -21.71 36.98 10.37
CA ILE A 4 -22.06 35.58 10.34
C ILE A 4 -20.75 34.77 10.37
N SER A 5 -20.06 34.75 11.50
CA SER A 5 -18.91 33.89 11.75
C SER A 5 -18.91 33.31 13.17
N GLN A 6 -20.07 32.93 13.68
CA GLN A 6 -20.17 32.14 14.93
C GLN A 6 -21.16 31.01 14.76
N GLY A 7 -20.64 29.78 14.59
CA GLY A 7 -21.35 28.53 14.80
C GLY A 7 -22.51 28.25 13.82
N GLY A 8 -22.28 27.47 12.81
CA GLY A 8 -23.38 26.93 11.98
C GLY A 8 -24.30 26.04 12.81
N GLY A 9 -25.57 26.48 13.03
CA GLY A 9 -26.60 25.75 13.78
C GLY A 9 -27.20 24.60 12.96
N SER A 10 -26.41 23.62 12.52
CA SER A 10 -26.93 22.39 11.90
C SER A 10 -27.42 21.42 12.99
N THR A 11 -28.61 20.85 12.81
CA THR A 11 -29.13 19.80 13.71
C THR A 11 -28.34 18.49 13.51
N ILE A 12 -28.42 17.56 14.47
CA ILE A 12 -27.86 16.20 14.36
C ILE A 12 -28.35 15.54 13.07
N THR A 13 -29.62 15.62 12.75
CA THR A 13 -30.21 15.07 11.52
C THR A 13 -29.56 15.64 10.26
N GLN A 14 -29.30 16.96 10.25
CA GLN A 14 -28.56 17.57 9.13
C GLN A 14 -27.10 17.10 9.06
N GLN A 15 -26.47 16.86 10.21
CA GLN A 15 -25.11 16.31 10.25
C GLN A 15 -25.06 14.86 9.77
N VAL A 16 -26.07 14.03 10.10
CA VAL A 16 -26.20 12.68 9.51
C VAL A 16 -26.24 12.76 7.98
N ILE A 17 -27.10 13.62 7.42
CA ILE A 17 -27.16 13.80 5.96
C ILE A 17 -25.84 14.28 5.39
N LYS A 18 -25.18 15.24 6.05
CA LYS A 18 -23.87 15.74 5.61
C LYS A 18 -22.80 14.64 5.63
N ASN A 19 -22.70 13.89 6.72
CA ASN A 19 -21.71 12.83 6.88
C ASN A 19 -21.99 11.66 5.92
N ALA A 20 -23.25 11.22 5.83
CA ALA A 20 -23.65 10.13 4.93
C ALA A 20 -23.53 10.46 3.42
N THR A 21 -23.51 11.74 3.04
CA THR A 21 -23.41 12.15 1.63
C THR A 21 -22.04 12.69 1.25
N GLY A 22 -21.11 12.84 2.19
CA GLY A 22 -19.77 13.40 1.97
C GLY A 22 -19.75 14.84 1.38
N ASN A 23 -20.94 15.43 1.15
CA ASN A 23 -21.04 16.71 0.42
C ASN A 23 -20.80 17.90 1.34
N ASN A 24 -19.56 18.38 1.36
CA ASN A 24 -19.09 19.51 2.18
C ASN A 24 -19.04 20.87 1.45
N GLN A 25 -19.53 20.96 0.20
CA GLN A 25 -19.45 22.21 -0.58
C GLN A 25 -20.25 23.33 0.09
N PRO A 26 -19.69 24.54 0.25
CA PRO A 26 -20.35 25.67 0.93
C PRO A 26 -21.34 26.40 0.00
N THR A 27 -22.32 25.68 -0.55
CA THR A 27 -23.33 26.25 -1.45
C THR A 27 -24.72 26.31 -0.82
N ILE A 28 -25.49 27.35 -1.15
CA ILE A 28 -26.89 27.49 -0.70
C ILE A 28 -27.73 26.32 -1.22
N LYS A 29 -27.51 25.87 -2.44
CA LYS A 29 -28.24 24.75 -3.05
C LYS A 29 -28.03 23.46 -2.22
N ARG A 30 -26.78 23.17 -1.85
CA ARG A 30 -26.49 22.04 -0.97
C ARG A 30 -27.22 22.15 0.37
N LYS A 31 -27.15 23.31 1.03
CA LYS A 31 -27.80 23.51 2.35
C LYS A 31 -29.31 23.36 2.29
N VAL A 32 -29.96 23.83 1.25
CA VAL A 32 -31.39 23.62 1.01
C VAL A 32 -31.70 22.14 0.81
N THR A 33 -30.94 21.45 -0.02
CA THR A 33 -31.10 20.00 -0.24
C THR A 33 -30.90 19.21 1.05
N GLU A 34 -29.91 19.54 1.86
CA GLU A 34 -29.64 18.95 3.18
C GLU A 34 -30.85 19.09 4.11
N ILE A 35 -31.47 20.29 4.17
CA ILE A 35 -32.66 20.54 5.01
C ILE A 35 -33.82 19.65 4.56
N PHE A 36 -34.14 19.56 3.27
CA PHE A 36 -35.23 18.72 2.78
C PHE A 36 -34.97 17.21 3.02
N ARG A 37 -33.72 16.76 2.86
CA ARG A 37 -33.34 15.38 3.19
C ARG A 37 -33.47 15.10 4.70
N ALA A 38 -33.04 16.03 5.55
CA ALA A 38 -33.18 15.91 7.00
C ALA A 38 -34.65 15.82 7.44
N LEU A 39 -35.55 16.65 6.87
CA LEU A 39 -36.98 16.57 7.14
C LEU A 39 -37.56 15.21 6.69
N ARG A 40 -37.12 14.67 5.57
CA ARG A 40 -37.54 13.35 5.11
C ARG A 40 -37.03 12.24 6.04
N LEU A 41 -35.79 12.34 6.53
CA LEU A 41 -35.21 11.40 7.47
C LEU A 41 -36.04 11.38 8.78
N GLU A 42 -36.32 12.54 9.34
CA GLU A 42 -37.14 12.69 10.58
C GLU A 42 -38.58 12.20 10.44
N LYS A 43 -39.12 12.12 9.22
CA LYS A 43 -40.42 11.56 8.95
C LYS A 43 -40.44 10.02 8.99
N ASN A 44 -39.34 9.41 8.63
CA ASN A 44 -39.24 7.96 8.41
C ASN A 44 -38.53 7.20 9.54
N TYR A 45 -37.74 7.88 10.36
CA TYR A 45 -36.92 7.31 11.42
C TYR A 45 -37.16 8.03 12.75
N SER A 46 -37.07 7.30 13.85
CA SER A 46 -37.16 7.84 15.22
C SER A 46 -35.91 8.71 15.54
N LYS A 47 -36.01 9.50 16.59
CA LYS A 47 -34.86 10.29 17.07
C LYS A 47 -33.71 9.42 17.56
N ASP A 48 -34.02 8.26 18.14
CA ASP A 48 -33.03 7.33 18.65
C ASP A 48 -32.27 6.67 17.48
N GLU A 49 -32.96 6.22 16.42
CA GLU A 49 -32.30 5.69 15.20
C GLU A 49 -31.42 6.73 14.49
N ILE A 50 -31.91 8.00 14.47
CA ILE A 50 -31.08 9.10 13.88
C ILE A 50 -29.87 9.39 14.76
N LEU A 51 -30.00 9.34 16.10
CA LEU A 51 -28.87 9.55 17.01
C LEU A 51 -27.86 8.40 16.94
N GLU A 52 -28.33 7.16 16.90
CA GLU A 52 -27.49 5.99 16.70
C GLU A 52 -26.71 6.07 15.37
N THR A 53 -27.42 6.39 14.30
CA THR A 53 -26.77 6.62 12.99
C THR A 53 -25.73 7.74 13.06
N TYR A 54 -26.02 8.84 13.75
CA TYR A 54 -25.06 9.93 13.93
C TYR A 54 -23.81 9.48 14.68
N LEU A 55 -23.99 8.77 15.79
CA LEU A 55 -22.89 8.30 16.62
C LEU A 55 -22.01 7.27 15.89
N ASN A 56 -22.58 6.49 14.97
CA ASN A 56 -21.85 5.53 14.16
C ASN A 56 -21.13 6.17 12.96
N LEU A 57 -21.56 7.36 12.50
CA LEU A 57 -20.98 8.04 11.32
C LEU A 57 -20.02 9.18 11.66
N VAL A 58 -20.09 9.74 12.88
CA VAL A 58 -19.30 10.93 13.20
C VAL A 58 -17.83 10.57 13.45
N TYR A 59 -16.95 11.42 12.93
CA TYR A 59 -15.50 11.29 13.16
C TYR A 59 -15.12 11.89 14.53
N PHE A 60 -14.43 11.09 15.34
CA PHE A 60 -14.01 11.43 16.70
C PHE A 60 -12.51 11.76 16.82
N GLY A 61 -11.76 11.94 15.71
CA GLY A 61 -10.31 12.09 15.76
C GLY A 61 -9.58 10.75 15.80
N ASN A 62 -8.25 10.79 15.73
CA ASN A 62 -7.36 9.61 15.84
C ASN A 62 -7.77 8.40 14.97
N GLY A 63 -8.29 8.66 13.76
CA GLY A 63 -8.77 7.59 12.87
C GLY A 63 -10.10 6.94 13.29
N CYS A 64 -10.73 7.37 14.38
CA CYS A 64 -11.96 6.76 14.92
C CYS A 64 -13.19 7.32 14.22
N ASN A 65 -13.83 6.53 13.37
CA ASN A 65 -15.17 6.76 12.85
C ASN A 65 -16.17 5.92 13.65
N GLY A 66 -17.16 6.59 14.25
CA GLY A 66 -18.11 5.94 15.14
C GLY A 66 -17.68 5.88 16.61
N ILE A 67 -18.71 5.82 17.47
CA ILE A 67 -18.51 5.93 18.94
C ILE A 67 -17.84 4.69 19.53
N GLU A 68 -18.11 3.48 18.98
CA GLU A 68 -17.47 2.24 19.47
C GLU A 68 -15.97 2.27 19.17
N ALA A 69 -15.59 2.63 17.93
CA ALA A 69 -14.17 2.79 17.57
C ALA A 69 -13.46 3.86 18.44
N ALA A 70 -14.18 4.93 18.81
CA ALA A 70 -13.63 5.96 19.70
C ALA A 70 -13.49 5.44 21.14
N ALA A 71 -14.46 4.69 21.65
CA ALA A 71 -14.38 4.09 22.98
C ALA A 71 -13.22 3.10 23.12
N GLU A 72 -13.04 2.24 22.11
CA GLU A 72 -11.91 1.31 22.03
C GLU A 72 -10.60 2.06 21.85
N GLY A 73 -10.53 2.98 20.89
CA GLY A 73 -9.31 3.70 20.55
C GLY A 73 -8.77 4.61 21.66
N TYR A 74 -9.65 5.32 22.35
CA TYR A 74 -9.25 6.27 23.41
C TYR A 74 -9.12 5.62 24.77
N PHE A 75 -10.01 4.69 25.12
CA PHE A 75 -10.12 4.15 26.47
C PHE A 75 -10.02 2.62 26.56
N GLY A 76 -9.83 1.91 25.42
CA GLY A 76 -9.79 0.45 25.40
C GLY A 76 -11.01 -0.19 26.07
N LYS A 77 -12.20 0.40 25.85
CA LYS A 77 -13.48 -0.01 26.43
C LYS A 77 -14.54 -0.10 25.35
N THR A 78 -15.53 -0.95 25.54
CA THR A 78 -16.77 -0.87 24.76
C THR A 78 -17.55 0.39 25.15
N VAL A 79 -18.44 0.89 24.28
CA VAL A 79 -19.29 2.05 24.59
C VAL A 79 -20.05 1.88 25.89
N GLY A 80 -20.55 0.66 26.19
CA GLY A 80 -21.32 0.36 27.43
C GLY A 80 -20.48 0.40 28.71
N GLU A 81 -19.13 0.37 28.61
CA GLU A 81 -18.23 0.40 29.76
C GLU A 81 -17.65 1.80 30.03
N LEU A 82 -17.94 2.79 29.18
CA LEU A 82 -17.46 4.15 29.36
C LEU A 82 -18.07 4.79 30.62
N SER A 83 -17.23 5.45 31.41
CA SER A 83 -17.69 6.34 32.46
C SER A 83 -18.36 7.61 31.89
N ILE A 84 -19.11 8.35 32.69
CA ILE A 84 -19.66 9.64 32.27
C ILE A 84 -18.54 10.62 31.87
N ALA A 85 -17.43 10.59 32.55
CA ALA A 85 -16.29 11.45 32.27
C ALA A 85 -15.65 11.09 30.91
N GLU A 86 -15.46 9.81 30.62
CA GLU A 86 -14.91 9.30 29.38
C GLU A 86 -15.84 9.59 28.19
N ALA A 87 -17.14 9.31 28.35
CA ALA A 87 -18.14 9.61 27.32
C ALA A 87 -18.19 11.12 26.99
N ALA A 88 -18.14 11.99 28.01
CA ALA A 88 -18.10 13.44 27.81
C ALA A 88 -16.83 13.92 27.11
N SER A 89 -15.69 13.27 27.36
CA SER A 89 -14.42 13.52 26.66
C SER A 89 -14.56 13.21 25.17
N ILE A 90 -15.01 12.00 24.82
CA ILE A 90 -15.17 11.57 23.42
C ILE A 90 -16.15 12.49 22.67
N VAL A 91 -17.36 12.72 23.24
CA VAL A 91 -18.37 13.58 22.62
C VAL A 91 -17.85 15.00 22.40
N GLY A 92 -17.00 15.50 23.30
CA GLY A 92 -16.35 16.80 23.17
C GLY A 92 -15.50 16.95 21.91
N ILE A 93 -14.92 15.88 21.38
CA ILE A 93 -14.04 15.86 20.22
C ILE A 93 -14.81 16.24 18.95
N THR A 94 -16.07 15.81 18.81
CA THR A 94 -16.88 15.99 17.58
C THR A 94 -17.03 17.44 17.12
N GLN A 95 -16.93 18.42 18.04
CA GLN A 95 -17.05 19.83 17.70
C GLN A 95 -15.90 20.32 16.81
N PHE A 96 -14.69 19.91 17.14
CA PHE A 96 -13.49 20.28 16.39
C PHE A 96 -12.36 19.27 16.65
N PRO A 97 -12.35 18.11 15.95
CA PRO A 97 -11.42 17.01 16.22
C PRO A 97 -9.97 17.46 16.19
N TYR A 98 -9.58 18.37 15.28
CA TYR A 98 -8.21 18.87 15.21
C TYR A 98 -7.72 19.53 16.52
N LYS A 99 -8.64 20.13 17.32
CA LYS A 99 -8.30 20.83 18.57
C LYS A 99 -8.49 19.95 19.81
N TYR A 100 -9.49 19.09 19.80
CA TYR A 100 -9.93 18.39 21.00
C TYR A 100 -9.54 16.91 21.05
N ASP A 101 -8.76 16.43 20.07
CA ASP A 101 -8.23 15.06 20.05
C ASP A 101 -7.04 14.94 21.03
N PRO A 102 -7.19 14.21 22.15
CA PRO A 102 -6.16 14.12 23.19
C PRO A 102 -4.96 13.28 22.80
N SER A 103 -5.03 12.47 21.71
CA SER A 103 -3.94 11.64 21.23
C SER A 103 -2.77 12.47 20.66
N ARG A 104 -3.00 13.75 20.39
CA ARG A 104 -2.04 14.63 19.72
C ARG A 104 -1.03 15.29 20.64
N GLY A 105 -1.10 15.04 21.95
CA GLY A 105 -0.16 15.54 22.95
C GLY A 105 -0.80 16.35 24.10
N ASP A 106 0.02 16.79 25.06
CA ASP A 106 -0.43 17.35 26.33
C ASP A 106 -1.32 18.58 26.20
N TRP A 107 -0.98 19.51 25.31
CA TRP A 107 -1.83 20.69 25.07
C TRP A 107 -3.24 20.31 24.61
N TYR A 108 -3.32 19.30 23.75
CA TYR A 108 -4.61 18.79 23.25
C TYR A 108 -5.40 18.05 24.33
N ARG A 109 -4.73 17.35 25.25
CA ARG A 109 -5.35 16.75 26.44
C ARG A 109 -5.98 17.83 27.32
N GLU A 110 -5.28 18.95 27.55
CA GLU A 110 -5.82 20.08 28.29
C GLU A 110 -7.05 20.66 27.60
N GLN A 111 -7.00 20.87 26.28
CA GLN A 111 -8.14 21.37 25.52
C GLN A 111 -9.32 20.40 25.54
N ASN A 112 -9.07 19.09 25.48
CA ASN A 112 -10.09 18.07 25.62
C ASN A 112 -10.72 18.11 27.03
N LYS A 113 -9.93 18.22 28.09
CA LYS A 113 -10.41 18.34 29.47
C LYS A 113 -11.31 19.58 29.68
N GLU A 114 -10.92 20.72 29.17
CA GLU A 114 -11.75 21.93 29.22
C GLU A 114 -13.08 21.73 28.48
N ARG A 115 -13.04 21.05 27.35
CA ARG A 115 -14.24 20.73 26.57
C ARG A 115 -15.11 19.71 27.27
N GLN A 116 -14.54 18.65 27.85
CA GLN A 116 -15.23 17.67 28.70
C GLN A 116 -16.00 18.35 29.82
N LEU A 117 -15.38 19.26 30.56
CA LEU A 117 -16.02 20.01 31.63
C LEU A 117 -17.21 20.81 31.12
N THR A 118 -17.12 21.39 29.92
CA THR A 118 -18.24 22.08 29.29
C THR A 118 -19.40 21.12 28.97
N VAL A 119 -19.09 19.92 28.48
CA VAL A 119 -20.09 18.88 28.17
C VAL A 119 -20.77 18.43 29.48
N LEU A 120 -20.00 18.09 30.51
CA LEU A 120 -20.49 17.68 31.82
C LEU A 120 -21.41 18.74 32.43
N TYR A 121 -21.00 20.02 32.38
CA TYR A 121 -21.84 21.13 32.88
C TYR A 121 -23.18 21.17 32.14
N LYS A 122 -23.19 20.99 30.82
CA LYS A 122 -24.45 20.98 30.04
C LYS A 122 -25.31 19.75 30.32
N MET A 123 -24.74 18.60 30.56
CA MET A 123 -25.47 17.39 30.97
C MET A 123 -26.13 17.61 32.30
N HIS A 124 -25.45 18.20 33.26
CA HIS A 124 -25.99 18.54 34.57
C HIS A 124 -27.08 19.64 34.48
N GLU A 125 -26.84 20.75 33.76
CA GLU A 125 -27.80 21.83 33.55
C GLU A 125 -29.13 21.32 32.94
N LEU A 126 -29.04 20.31 32.07
CA LEU A 126 -30.19 19.68 31.42
C LEU A 126 -30.79 18.51 32.24
N GLY A 127 -30.32 18.28 33.44
CA GLY A 127 -30.84 17.22 34.35
C GLY A 127 -30.58 15.81 33.79
N LYS A 128 -29.52 15.61 32.98
CA LYS A 128 -29.13 14.29 32.42
C LYS A 128 -28.25 13.50 33.37
N ILE A 129 -27.56 14.18 34.26
CA ILE A 129 -26.76 13.62 35.36
C ILE A 129 -27.12 14.38 36.66
N SER A 130 -27.01 13.69 37.78
CA SER A 130 -27.23 14.25 39.12
C SER A 130 -26.08 15.14 39.56
N ASP A 131 -26.26 15.90 40.67
CA ASP A 131 -25.21 16.71 41.30
C ASP A 131 -24.01 15.84 41.69
N GLU A 132 -24.27 14.66 42.23
CA GLU A 132 -23.24 13.72 42.69
C GLU A 132 -22.43 13.16 41.50
N GLU A 133 -23.08 12.70 40.43
CA GLU A 133 -22.45 12.21 39.19
C GLU A 133 -21.64 13.32 38.53
N TYR A 134 -22.12 14.56 38.51
CA TYR A 134 -21.42 15.70 37.96
C TYR A 134 -20.10 15.97 38.72
N GLU A 135 -20.16 16.05 40.06
CA GLU A 135 -18.97 16.30 40.86
C GLU A 135 -17.95 15.17 40.79
N GLN A 136 -18.38 13.90 40.69
CA GLN A 136 -17.55 12.75 40.47
C GLN A 136 -16.86 12.83 39.11
N ALA A 137 -17.61 13.01 38.02
CA ALA A 137 -17.09 13.01 36.64
C ALA A 137 -16.11 14.16 36.39
N LYS A 138 -16.23 15.29 37.06
CA LYS A 138 -15.30 16.42 36.95
C LYS A 138 -13.87 16.08 37.40
N VAL A 139 -13.77 15.33 38.52
CA VAL A 139 -12.50 15.03 39.17
C VAL A 139 -11.91 13.68 38.70
N GLU A 140 -12.71 12.88 38.01
CA GLU A 140 -12.27 11.59 37.48
C GLU A 140 -11.06 11.78 36.54
N PRO A 141 -9.93 11.06 36.81
CA PRO A 141 -8.79 11.08 35.90
C PRO A 141 -9.11 10.29 34.62
N LEU A 142 -8.83 10.87 33.48
CA LEU A 142 -8.92 10.16 32.21
C LEU A 142 -7.62 9.41 31.96
N VAL A 143 -7.69 8.09 31.84
CA VAL A 143 -6.58 7.21 31.49
C VAL A 143 -6.77 6.74 30.05
N PHE A 144 -5.94 7.21 29.15
CA PHE A 144 -6.04 6.89 27.74
C PHE A 144 -5.28 5.60 27.38
N SER A 145 -5.65 4.95 26.30
CA SER A 145 -5.07 3.67 25.85
C SER A 145 -3.57 3.69 25.64
N TRP A 146 -2.97 4.86 25.41
CA TRP A 146 -1.52 5.07 25.25
C TRP A 146 -0.81 5.54 26.53
N ASP A 147 -1.50 5.62 27.66
CA ASP A 147 -0.87 6.01 28.91
C ASP A 147 -0.08 4.85 29.54
N PRO A 148 1.07 5.10 30.19
CA PRO A 148 1.84 4.05 30.82
C PRO A 148 1.03 3.27 31.89
N GLY A 149 1.01 1.95 31.75
CA GLY A 149 0.29 1.07 32.67
C GLY A 149 -1.22 0.91 32.34
N PHE A 150 -1.65 1.39 31.19
CA PHE A 150 -3.01 1.16 30.71
C PHE A 150 -3.31 -0.34 30.54
N VAL A 151 -4.54 -0.74 30.88
CA VAL A 151 -5.06 -2.11 30.67
C VAL A 151 -6.46 -2.00 30.08
N PRO A 152 -6.72 -2.61 28.90
CA PRO A 152 -8.06 -2.58 28.30
C PRO A 152 -9.08 -3.33 29.15
N SER A 153 -10.33 -2.98 28.98
CA SER A 153 -11.43 -3.66 29.67
C SER A 153 -11.59 -5.12 29.22
N ALA A 154 -12.23 -5.94 30.06
CA ALA A 154 -12.51 -7.33 29.71
C ALA A 154 -13.41 -7.47 28.46
N GLY A 155 -14.28 -6.47 28.19
CA GLY A 155 -15.13 -6.43 27.02
C GLY A 155 -14.35 -6.28 25.71
N VAL A 156 -13.27 -5.51 25.73
CA VAL A 156 -12.36 -5.33 24.59
C VAL A 156 -11.32 -6.47 24.57
N ALA A 157 -10.74 -6.84 25.71
CA ALA A 157 -9.77 -7.93 25.81
C ALA A 157 -10.32 -9.26 25.29
N SER A 158 -11.62 -9.54 25.45
CA SER A 158 -12.25 -10.77 24.89
C SER A 158 -12.40 -10.73 23.36
N ARG A 159 -12.35 -9.55 22.74
CA ARG A 159 -12.33 -9.37 21.27
C ARG A 159 -10.90 -9.41 20.73
N VAL A 160 -9.91 -9.22 21.59
CA VAL A 160 -8.47 -9.10 21.30
C VAL A 160 -7.73 -10.41 21.56
N ASP A 161 -8.33 -11.58 21.34
CA ASP A 161 -7.54 -12.83 21.31
C ASP A 161 -6.65 -12.97 20.06
N THR A 162 -6.46 -11.87 19.29
CA THR A 162 -5.55 -11.82 18.14
C THR A 162 -4.82 -10.50 17.90
N ALA A 163 -4.91 -9.48 18.77
CA ALA A 163 -4.17 -8.23 18.51
C ALA A 163 -3.57 -7.65 19.78
N SER A 164 -2.31 -7.94 20.03
CA SER A 164 -1.48 -7.21 20.99
C SER A 164 -0.94 -5.94 20.34
N SER A 165 -0.93 -4.83 21.08
CA SER A 165 -0.23 -3.56 20.81
C SER A 165 -0.96 -2.55 19.91
N THR A 166 -0.55 -1.31 19.97
CA THR A 166 -0.79 -0.21 19.03
C THR A 166 -0.62 -0.66 17.57
N GLU A 167 -1.50 -1.51 17.11
CA GLU A 167 -1.38 -2.15 15.81
C GLU A 167 -2.03 -1.26 14.76
N TYR A 168 -1.20 -0.62 13.99
CA TYR A 168 -1.61 -0.03 12.74
C TYR A 168 -1.93 -1.16 11.75
N ASP A 169 -2.93 -0.95 10.91
CA ASP A 169 -3.23 -1.89 9.83
C ASP A 169 -1.97 -2.20 9.02
N SER A 170 -1.81 -3.43 8.54
CA SER A 170 -0.66 -3.80 7.70
C SER A 170 -0.60 -2.97 6.42
N TYR A 171 0.57 -2.89 5.78
CA TYR A 171 0.66 -2.26 4.45
C TYR A 171 -0.22 -2.96 3.41
N PHE A 172 -0.43 -4.28 3.57
CA PHE A 172 -1.37 -5.01 2.74
C PHE A 172 -2.81 -4.51 2.93
N VAL A 173 -3.27 -4.34 4.17
CA VAL A 173 -4.64 -3.87 4.46
C VAL A 173 -4.86 -2.44 3.94
N GLU A 174 -3.89 -1.54 4.14
CA GLU A 174 -3.99 -0.19 3.60
C GLU A 174 -3.97 -0.15 2.07
N ARG A 175 -3.18 -1.02 1.43
CA ARG A 175 -3.17 -1.19 -0.01
C ARG A 175 -4.52 -1.69 -0.50
N MET A 176 -5.04 -2.78 0.07
CA MET A 176 -6.35 -3.35 -0.25
C MET A 176 -7.47 -2.30 -0.09
N PHE A 177 -7.43 -1.52 1.00
CA PHE A 177 -8.39 -0.44 1.22
C PHE A 177 -8.37 0.58 0.07
N ASN A 178 -7.20 1.00 -0.37
CA ASN A 178 -7.06 1.93 -1.49
C ASN A 178 -7.52 1.32 -2.82
N ASP A 179 -7.23 0.04 -3.07
CA ASP A 179 -7.66 -0.67 -4.27
C ASP A 179 -9.19 -0.78 -4.33
N ILE A 180 -9.85 -1.10 -3.20
CA ILE A 180 -11.32 -1.14 -3.12
C ILE A 180 -11.93 0.25 -3.33
N VAL A 181 -11.33 1.31 -2.77
CA VAL A 181 -11.79 2.69 -2.98
C VAL A 181 -11.72 3.06 -4.46
N ALA A 182 -10.63 2.71 -5.12
CA ALA A 182 -10.45 2.95 -6.57
C ALA A 182 -11.51 2.20 -7.39
N ASP A 183 -11.74 0.92 -7.08
CA ASP A 183 -12.74 0.10 -7.77
C ASP A 183 -14.17 0.58 -7.49
N MET A 184 -14.49 1.01 -6.28
CA MET A 184 -15.78 1.65 -5.97
C MET A 184 -15.99 2.94 -6.78
N HIS A 185 -14.92 3.71 -6.96
CA HIS A 185 -14.98 4.91 -7.80
C HIS A 185 -15.20 4.55 -9.28
N GLU A 186 -14.41 3.64 -9.81
CA GLU A 186 -14.42 3.28 -11.24
C GLU A 186 -15.68 2.52 -11.64
N GLN A 187 -16.08 1.50 -10.87
CA GLN A 187 -17.14 0.58 -11.23
C GLN A 187 -18.53 1.05 -10.76
N LEU A 188 -18.61 1.72 -9.58
CA LEU A 188 -19.88 2.13 -8.99
C LEU A 188 -20.11 3.64 -9.09
N GLY A 189 -19.11 4.43 -9.51
CA GLY A 189 -19.22 5.87 -9.66
C GLY A 189 -19.28 6.63 -8.33
N TYR A 190 -18.84 6.03 -7.22
CA TYR A 190 -18.75 6.73 -5.94
C TYR A 190 -17.62 7.76 -5.96
N ASP A 191 -17.82 8.90 -5.30
CA ASP A 191 -16.72 9.79 -4.94
C ASP A 191 -15.78 9.05 -3.96
N GLU A 192 -14.46 9.22 -4.11
CA GLU A 192 -13.48 8.52 -3.26
C GLU A 192 -13.72 8.74 -1.75
N SER A 193 -14.14 9.96 -1.37
CA SER A 193 -14.45 10.25 0.02
C SER A 193 -15.66 9.46 0.53
N VAL A 194 -16.65 9.26 -0.34
CA VAL A 194 -17.84 8.45 -0.04
C VAL A 194 -17.48 6.97 0.04
N ALA A 195 -16.66 6.49 -0.87
CA ALA A 195 -16.19 5.10 -0.85
C ALA A 195 -15.42 4.80 0.45
N LYS A 196 -14.52 5.70 0.86
CA LYS A 196 -13.79 5.58 2.15
C LYS A 196 -14.73 5.54 3.35
N ASP A 197 -15.69 6.48 3.42
CA ASP A 197 -16.66 6.53 4.50
C ASP A 197 -17.53 5.24 4.54
N LEU A 198 -17.93 4.74 3.37
CA LEU A 198 -18.70 3.50 3.26
C LEU A 198 -17.91 2.28 3.72
N LEU A 199 -16.63 2.16 3.40
CA LEU A 199 -15.79 1.04 3.85
C LEU A 199 -15.67 0.98 5.36
N TYR A 200 -15.62 2.13 6.05
CA TYR A 200 -15.58 2.16 7.51
C TYR A 200 -16.94 1.98 8.19
N THR A 201 -18.02 2.35 7.53
CA THR A 201 -19.33 2.46 8.20
C THR A 201 -20.41 1.55 7.58
N GLY A 202 -20.17 0.98 6.42
CA GLY A 202 -21.17 0.21 5.65
C GLY A 202 -21.36 -1.23 6.08
N GLY A 203 -20.56 -1.73 7.04
CA GLY A 203 -20.66 -3.11 7.50
C GLY A 203 -20.28 -4.15 6.44
N TYR A 204 -19.32 -3.80 5.58
CA TYR A 204 -18.87 -4.68 4.50
C TYR A 204 -18.03 -5.84 5.02
N SER A 205 -18.19 -6.99 4.38
CA SER A 205 -17.28 -8.13 4.49
C SER A 205 -16.36 -8.15 3.27
N ILE A 206 -15.04 -8.09 3.52
CA ILE A 206 -14.02 -8.04 2.46
C ILE A 206 -13.30 -9.38 2.42
N TYR A 207 -13.33 -10.04 1.27
CA TYR A 207 -12.60 -11.28 1.00
C TYR A 207 -11.29 -10.92 0.32
N CYS A 208 -10.22 -10.88 1.11
CA CYS A 208 -8.89 -10.48 0.64
C CYS A 208 -8.03 -11.68 0.22
N THR A 209 -6.90 -11.37 -0.41
CA THR A 209 -5.94 -12.37 -0.91
C THR A 209 -4.74 -12.57 0.01
N VAL A 210 -4.66 -11.85 1.14
CA VAL A 210 -3.54 -11.94 2.06
C VAL A 210 -3.34 -13.37 2.59
N ASP A 211 -2.09 -13.80 2.63
CA ASP A 211 -1.68 -14.92 3.45
C ASP A 211 -1.16 -14.37 4.79
N PRO A 212 -1.89 -14.57 5.90
CA PRO A 212 -1.53 -13.98 7.19
C PRO A 212 -0.17 -14.44 7.73
N GLU A 213 0.24 -15.67 7.42
CA GLU A 213 1.51 -16.21 7.87
C GLU A 213 2.66 -15.55 7.10
N ILE A 214 2.55 -15.45 5.77
CA ILE A 214 3.56 -14.78 4.93
C ILE A 214 3.64 -13.29 5.28
N GLN A 215 2.49 -12.61 5.45
CA GLN A 215 2.46 -11.20 5.83
C GLN A 215 3.15 -10.97 7.17
N SER A 216 2.87 -11.79 8.18
CA SER A 216 3.51 -11.71 9.50
C SER A 216 5.02 -11.90 9.44
N ILE A 217 5.50 -12.86 8.64
CA ILE A 217 6.95 -13.07 8.43
C ILE A 217 7.58 -11.85 7.80
N VAL A 218 6.98 -11.33 6.74
CA VAL A 218 7.47 -10.14 6.02
C VAL A 218 7.53 -8.93 6.95
N GLU A 219 6.49 -8.69 7.73
CA GLU A 219 6.45 -7.60 8.71
C GLU A 219 7.54 -7.74 9.77
N SER A 220 7.75 -8.95 10.29
CA SER A 220 8.81 -9.19 11.28
C SER A 220 10.20 -8.89 10.74
N VAL A 221 10.47 -9.25 9.47
CA VAL A 221 11.74 -8.96 8.80
C VAL A 221 11.94 -7.46 8.58
N TYR A 222 10.89 -6.76 8.17
CA TYR A 222 10.94 -5.32 7.88
C TYR A 222 10.93 -4.45 9.14
N ALA A 223 10.31 -4.90 10.23
CA ALA A 223 10.33 -4.20 11.51
C ALA A 223 11.75 -4.10 12.10
N ASP A 224 12.56 -5.14 11.91
CA ASP A 224 13.96 -5.12 12.37
C ASP A 224 14.84 -4.26 11.46
N ARG A 225 15.07 -3.03 11.86
CA ARG A 225 15.93 -2.06 11.17
C ARG A 225 17.37 -2.57 10.97
N ASN A 226 17.84 -3.53 11.76
CA ASN A 226 19.21 -4.07 11.60
C ASN A 226 19.39 -4.81 10.28
N ASN A 227 18.32 -5.32 9.69
CA ASN A 227 18.35 -5.97 8.37
C ASN A 227 18.73 -5.00 7.24
N LEU A 228 18.45 -3.69 7.39
CA LEU A 228 18.76 -2.64 6.41
C LEU A 228 19.21 -1.34 7.08
N ASN A 229 20.18 -1.43 7.99
CA ASN A 229 20.66 -0.29 8.77
C ASN A 229 21.76 0.48 8.04
N TYR A 230 21.44 1.10 6.92
CA TYR A 230 22.34 1.96 6.16
C TYR A 230 21.85 3.40 6.19
N THR A 231 22.79 4.33 6.41
CA THR A 231 22.49 5.76 6.42
C THR A 231 23.27 6.45 5.30
N SER A 232 22.61 7.33 4.58
CA SER A 232 23.24 8.13 3.53
C SER A 232 24.21 9.15 4.10
N SER A 233 25.05 9.76 3.25
CA SER A 233 25.93 10.85 3.63
C SER A 233 25.21 12.10 4.16
N LYS A 234 23.90 12.20 3.95
CA LYS A 234 23.03 13.27 4.43
C LYS A 234 22.18 12.87 5.65
N GLY A 235 22.43 11.70 6.24
CA GLY A 235 21.70 11.23 7.43
C GLY A 235 20.35 10.56 7.14
N GLU A 236 20.02 10.29 5.88
CA GLU A 236 18.78 9.61 5.50
C GLU A 236 18.93 8.10 5.66
N LEU A 237 17.94 7.45 6.27
CA LEU A 237 17.91 5.99 6.45
C LEU A 237 17.45 5.29 5.17
N LEU A 238 18.14 4.19 4.83
CA LEU A 238 17.76 3.34 3.69
C LEU A 238 16.35 2.79 3.92
N GLN A 239 15.55 2.81 2.87
CA GLN A 239 14.20 2.26 2.82
C GLN A 239 14.12 1.08 1.85
N SER A 240 13.07 0.32 1.98
CA SER A 240 12.76 -0.81 1.10
C SER A 240 11.26 -1.01 1.03
N GLY A 241 10.80 -1.54 -0.11
CA GLY A 241 9.44 -2.02 -0.31
C GLY A 241 9.48 -3.38 -1.01
N ALA A 242 8.50 -4.23 -0.74
CA ALA A 242 8.39 -5.55 -1.36
C ALA A 242 6.93 -5.91 -1.63
N THR A 243 6.73 -6.67 -2.71
CA THR A 243 5.44 -7.28 -3.05
C THR A 243 5.65 -8.76 -3.31
N ILE A 244 4.85 -9.61 -2.66
CA ILE A 244 4.87 -11.07 -2.82
C ILE A 244 3.57 -11.51 -3.48
N ILE A 245 3.69 -12.32 -4.53
CA ILE A 245 2.59 -12.83 -5.35
C ILE A 245 2.61 -14.36 -5.33
N ASP A 246 1.43 -14.96 -5.17
CA ASP A 246 1.22 -16.39 -5.42
C ASP A 246 1.28 -16.66 -6.93
N ASN A 247 2.20 -17.51 -7.36
CA ASN A 247 2.44 -17.78 -8.77
C ASN A 247 1.27 -18.49 -9.46
N THR A 248 0.42 -19.18 -8.70
CA THR A 248 -0.71 -19.95 -9.24
C THR A 248 -1.91 -19.07 -9.52
N THR A 249 -2.21 -18.14 -8.60
CA THR A 249 -3.40 -17.29 -8.69
C THR A 249 -3.10 -15.90 -9.26
N GLY A 250 -1.86 -15.44 -9.13
CA GLY A 250 -1.45 -14.06 -9.43
C GLY A 250 -1.83 -13.06 -8.32
N ASP A 251 -2.39 -13.55 -7.21
CA ASP A 251 -2.85 -12.71 -6.11
C ASP A 251 -1.67 -12.17 -5.28
N ILE A 252 -1.77 -10.93 -4.82
CA ILE A 252 -0.84 -10.38 -3.84
C ILE A 252 -1.15 -11.02 -2.49
N VAL A 253 -0.18 -11.71 -1.91
CA VAL A 253 -0.33 -12.42 -0.63
C VAL A 253 0.36 -11.71 0.53
N ALA A 254 1.33 -10.84 0.25
CA ALA A 254 1.96 -10.01 1.27
C ALA A 254 2.60 -8.76 0.67
N VAL A 255 2.67 -7.71 1.50
CA VAL A 255 3.28 -6.42 1.14
C VAL A 255 4.10 -5.90 2.31
N ALA A 256 5.31 -5.41 2.03
CA ALA A 256 6.08 -4.59 2.96
C ALA A 256 6.31 -3.21 2.36
N GLY A 257 5.87 -2.18 3.04
CA GLY A 257 5.94 -0.81 2.53
C GLY A 257 7.11 0.02 3.05
N ARG A 258 7.73 -0.37 4.18
CA ARG A 258 8.79 0.43 4.81
C ARG A 258 9.60 -0.40 5.81
N VAL A 259 10.88 -0.02 6.00
CA VAL A 259 11.77 -0.62 7.01
C VAL A 259 11.68 0.12 8.34
N GLY A 260 11.64 -0.62 9.43
CA GLY A 260 11.47 -0.15 10.81
C GLY A 260 10.07 -0.41 11.35
N GLU A 261 9.92 -0.26 12.67
CA GLU A 261 8.61 -0.37 13.30
C GLU A 261 7.62 0.64 12.70
N ARG A 262 6.37 0.25 12.63
CA ARG A 262 5.34 1.09 12.06
C ARG A 262 4.91 2.16 13.08
N GLU A 263 5.02 3.42 12.68
CA GLU A 263 4.76 4.58 13.54
C GLU A 263 3.42 5.28 13.24
N GLY A 264 2.65 4.80 12.25
CA GLY A 264 1.40 5.45 11.84
C GLY A 264 0.65 4.72 10.73
N ARG A 265 -0.56 5.20 10.45
CA ARG A 265 -1.40 4.76 9.31
C ARG A 265 -1.07 5.57 8.06
N PHE A 266 -1.30 4.97 6.89
CA PHE A 266 -1.12 5.60 5.57
C PHE A 266 0.24 6.28 5.41
N LEU A 267 1.29 5.67 5.97
CA LEU A 267 2.67 6.07 5.71
C LEU A 267 3.02 5.79 4.26
N LEU A 268 4.07 6.46 3.76
CA LEU A 268 4.57 6.22 2.41
C LEU A 268 4.94 4.73 2.24
N ASP A 269 4.22 4.07 1.34
CA ASP A 269 4.41 2.67 0.98
C ASP A 269 5.38 2.58 -0.21
N TYR A 270 6.61 2.16 0.07
CA TYR A 270 7.64 2.02 -0.96
C TYR A 270 7.40 0.84 -1.92
N SER A 271 6.46 -0.06 -1.64
CA SER A 271 6.07 -1.11 -2.59
C SER A 271 5.33 -0.55 -3.81
N THR A 272 4.65 0.57 -3.63
CA THR A 272 3.88 1.26 -4.69
C THR A 272 4.64 2.42 -5.34
N VAL A 273 5.76 2.83 -4.76
CA VAL A 273 6.56 3.92 -5.30
C VAL A 273 7.25 3.50 -6.58
N VAL A 274 7.06 4.29 -7.62
CA VAL A 274 7.67 4.05 -8.95
C VAL A 274 9.16 4.37 -8.89
N ARG A 275 10.03 3.37 -9.16
CA ARG A 275 11.48 3.46 -9.12
C ARG A 275 12.13 2.75 -10.30
N GLN A 276 13.32 3.20 -10.69
CA GLN A 276 14.09 2.53 -11.75
C GLN A 276 14.61 1.18 -11.25
N CYS A 277 14.30 0.11 -11.99
CA CYS A 277 14.67 -1.26 -11.61
C CYS A 277 16.03 -1.71 -12.13
N GLY A 278 16.67 -0.92 -12.99
CA GLY A 278 17.94 -1.30 -13.61
C GLY A 278 17.87 -2.64 -14.31
N SER A 279 18.95 -3.43 -14.21
CA SER A 279 19.08 -4.71 -14.90
C SER A 279 18.03 -5.79 -14.52
N ALA A 280 17.21 -5.58 -13.52
CA ALA A 280 16.12 -6.51 -13.22
C ALA A 280 15.05 -6.54 -14.33
N ILE A 281 14.99 -5.53 -15.18
CA ILE A 281 14.07 -5.51 -16.32
C ILE A 281 14.46 -6.45 -17.46
N LYS A 282 15.76 -6.77 -17.62
CA LYS A 282 16.29 -7.49 -18.79
C LYS A 282 15.57 -8.78 -19.16
N PRO A 283 15.20 -9.65 -18.20
CA PRO A 283 14.43 -10.86 -18.51
C PRO A 283 13.08 -10.56 -19.15
N VAL A 284 12.34 -9.58 -18.64
CA VAL A 284 10.95 -9.30 -19.04
C VAL A 284 10.84 -8.39 -20.25
N SER A 285 11.73 -7.41 -20.40
CA SER A 285 11.69 -6.45 -21.52
C SER A 285 12.44 -6.91 -22.76
N THR A 286 13.47 -7.73 -22.57
CA THR A 286 14.43 -8.02 -23.64
C THR A 286 14.51 -9.49 -23.99
N TYR A 287 14.85 -10.34 -23.01
CA TYR A 287 15.15 -11.73 -23.33
C TYR A 287 13.93 -12.60 -23.56
N ALA A 288 12.90 -12.47 -22.70
CA ALA A 288 11.67 -13.26 -22.87
C ALA A 288 10.96 -12.95 -24.19
N PRO A 289 10.66 -11.69 -24.54
CA PRO A 289 9.98 -11.42 -25.80
C PRO A 289 10.83 -11.74 -27.02
N ALA A 290 12.15 -11.56 -26.98
CA ALA A 290 13.03 -11.93 -28.08
C ALA A 290 13.19 -13.46 -28.27
N LEU A 291 13.04 -14.24 -27.20
CA LEU A 291 12.93 -15.71 -27.28
C LEU A 291 11.57 -16.13 -27.83
N ASP A 292 10.52 -15.43 -27.44
CA ASP A 292 9.14 -15.79 -27.78
C ASP A 292 8.85 -15.59 -29.26
N ASP A 293 9.36 -14.55 -29.87
CA ASP A 293 9.19 -14.28 -31.30
C ASP A 293 10.22 -15.00 -32.19
N GLY A 294 11.29 -15.56 -31.57
CA GLY A 294 12.35 -16.29 -32.28
C GLY A 294 13.52 -15.43 -32.77
N THR A 295 13.61 -14.15 -32.36
CA THR A 295 14.77 -13.28 -32.62
C THR A 295 16.04 -13.90 -32.05
N ILE A 296 15.93 -14.57 -30.89
CA ILE A 296 16.99 -15.38 -30.29
C ILE A 296 16.41 -16.75 -29.88
N ASN A 297 17.27 -17.69 -29.51
CA ASN A 297 16.90 -18.98 -28.89
C ASN A 297 17.83 -19.30 -27.73
N GLY A 298 17.54 -20.38 -26.98
CA GLY A 298 18.30 -20.75 -25.77
C GLY A 298 19.78 -21.02 -25.99
N ALA A 299 20.18 -21.33 -27.22
CA ALA A 299 21.58 -21.58 -27.63
C ALA A 299 22.26 -20.37 -28.30
N SER A 300 21.58 -19.23 -28.35
CA SER A 300 22.11 -18.03 -29.00
C SER A 300 23.39 -17.55 -28.35
N VAL A 301 24.31 -17.09 -29.19
CA VAL A 301 25.57 -16.43 -28.81
C VAL A 301 25.47 -14.97 -29.21
N ILE A 302 25.73 -14.08 -28.28
CA ILE A 302 25.62 -12.64 -28.46
C ILE A 302 27.01 -12.03 -28.31
N ASP A 303 27.33 -11.07 -29.15
CA ASP A 303 28.64 -10.43 -29.13
C ASP A 303 28.71 -9.38 -28.00
N ASP A 304 29.45 -9.70 -26.93
CA ASP A 304 29.81 -8.78 -25.86
C ASP A 304 31.02 -7.92 -26.26
N TYR A 305 30.77 -6.97 -27.10
CA TYR A 305 31.78 -6.07 -27.65
C TYR A 305 31.35 -4.60 -27.52
N PRO A 306 32.30 -3.65 -27.37
CA PRO A 306 31.98 -2.22 -27.30
C PRO A 306 31.12 -1.77 -28.47
N MET A 307 30.06 -0.99 -28.15
CA MET A 307 29.18 -0.36 -29.14
C MET A 307 29.42 1.15 -29.12
N LEU A 308 29.34 1.77 -30.30
CA LEU A 308 29.32 3.22 -30.40
C LEU A 308 27.88 3.70 -30.58
N LEU A 309 27.43 4.53 -29.66
CA LEU A 309 26.17 5.26 -29.79
C LEU A 309 26.49 6.75 -29.70
N ASN A 310 26.10 7.51 -30.74
CA ASN A 310 26.36 8.94 -30.83
C ASN A 310 27.88 9.32 -30.66
N GLY A 311 28.77 8.43 -31.08
CA GLY A 311 30.21 8.68 -31.00
C GLY A 311 30.89 8.29 -29.68
N GLU A 312 30.10 7.81 -28.69
CA GLU A 312 30.59 7.34 -27.41
C GLU A 312 30.44 5.83 -27.25
N VAL A 313 31.37 5.20 -26.50
CA VAL A 313 31.25 3.78 -26.15
C VAL A 313 30.12 3.60 -25.12
N TRP A 314 29.02 3.05 -25.60
CA TRP A 314 27.84 2.78 -24.78
C TRP A 314 27.07 1.55 -25.33
N PRO A 315 26.48 0.68 -24.45
CA PRO A 315 26.64 0.70 -22.99
C PRO A 315 28.01 0.14 -22.58
N ARG A 316 28.33 0.37 -21.32
CA ARG A 316 29.46 -0.31 -20.67
C ARG A 316 28.93 -1.38 -19.73
N ASN A 317 29.64 -2.54 -19.68
CA ASN A 317 29.36 -3.53 -18.65
C ASN A 317 29.80 -3.03 -17.28
N ALA A 318 29.17 -3.51 -16.20
CA ALA A 318 29.45 -3.05 -14.84
C ALA A 318 30.91 -3.25 -14.43
N ASN A 319 31.58 -4.33 -14.92
CA ASN A 319 32.98 -4.65 -14.69
C ASN A 319 33.95 -3.99 -15.67
N TRP A 320 33.48 -3.16 -16.63
CA TRP A 320 34.25 -2.49 -17.67
C TRP A 320 34.99 -3.43 -18.60
N ARG A 321 34.61 -4.71 -18.66
CA ARG A 321 35.22 -5.73 -19.51
C ARG A 321 34.24 -6.24 -20.55
N TYR A 322 34.79 -6.75 -21.64
CA TYR A 322 34.05 -7.39 -22.74
C TYR A 322 34.63 -8.79 -22.99
N GLN A 323 33.75 -9.75 -23.30
CA GLN A 323 34.12 -11.17 -23.41
C GLN A 323 34.08 -11.68 -24.85
N GLY A 324 33.61 -10.86 -25.81
CA GLY A 324 33.37 -11.29 -27.18
C GLY A 324 32.11 -12.17 -27.29
N LEU A 325 32.20 -13.18 -28.14
CA LEU A 325 31.05 -14.10 -28.35
C LEU A 325 30.67 -14.82 -27.05
N THR A 326 29.52 -14.48 -26.52
CA THR A 326 29.05 -14.89 -25.20
C THR A 326 27.70 -15.62 -25.31
N ALA A 327 27.64 -16.80 -24.72
CA ALA A 327 26.40 -17.57 -24.66
C ALA A 327 25.31 -16.86 -23.86
N LEU A 328 24.04 -17.02 -24.24
CA LEU A 328 22.88 -16.32 -23.63
C LEU A 328 22.82 -16.51 -22.11
N HIS A 329 23.04 -17.74 -21.59
CA HIS A 329 23.02 -18.02 -20.14
C HIS A 329 24.09 -17.19 -19.39
N THR A 330 25.29 -17.07 -19.95
CA THR A 330 26.36 -16.27 -19.37
C THR A 330 26.02 -14.77 -19.41
N ALA A 331 25.47 -14.30 -20.52
CA ALA A 331 25.06 -12.91 -20.69
C ALA A 331 24.00 -12.50 -19.62
N ILE A 332 23.05 -13.38 -19.30
CA ILE A 332 22.03 -13.15 -18.29
C ILE A 332 22.60 -13.28 -16.88
N ALA A 333 23.37 -14.34 -16.61
CA ALA A 333 23.96 -14.58 -15.29
C ALA A 333 24.91 -13.46 -14.85
N GLN A 334 25.73 -12.97 -15.75
CA GLN A 334 26.64 -11.84 -15.51
C GLN A 334 26.02 -10.47 -15.75
N SER A 335 24.77 -10.45 -16.19
CA SER A 335 24.01 -9.20 -16.40
C SER A 335 24.69 -8.25 -17.42
N LEU A 336 25.25 -8.77 -18.51
CA LEU A 336 26.00 -7.98 -19.49
C LEU A 336 25.09 -6.96 -20.20
N ASN A 337 25.49 -5.70 -20.19
CA ASN A 337 24.70 -4.61 -20.74
C ASN A 337 24.73 -4.59 -22.27
N THR A 338 25.89 -4.85 -22.86
CA THR A 338 26.06 -4.90 -24.34
C THR A 338 25.18 -5.97 -24.96
N CYS A 339 25.15 -7.17 -24.37
CA CYS A 339 24.28 -8.27 -24.81
C CYS A 339 22.82 -7.91 -24.75
N ALA A 340 22.35 -7.29 -23.62
CA ALA A 340 20.98 -6.87 -23.47
C ALA A 340 20.59 -5.80 -24.51
N VAL A 341 21.42 -4.77 -24.71
CA VAL A 341 21.15 -3.71 -25.68
C VAL A 341 21.11 -4.26 -27.11
N ARG A 342 22.06 -5.15 -27.50
CA ARG A 342 22.05 -5.77 -28.83
C ARG A 342 20.82 -6.61 -29.08
N THR A 343 20.43 -7.41 -28.09
CA THR A 343 19.19 -8.23 -28.20
C THR A 343 17.96 -7.35 -28.30
N ASN A 344 17.85 -6.28 -27.48
CA ASN A 344 16.72 -5.37 -27.51
C ASN A 344 16.61 -4.61 -28.84
N LEU A 345 17.74 -4.17 -29.39
CA LEU A 345 17.78 -3.54 -30.72
C LEU A 345 17.40 -4.53 -31.83
N ALA A 346 17.79 -5.79 -31.73
CA ALA A 346 17.43 -6.82 -32.71
C ALA A 346 15.93 -7.17 -32.66
N TYR A 347 15.35 -7.24 -31.47
CA TYR A 347 13.92 -7.47 -31.25
C TYR A 347 13.07 -6.24 -31.61
N GLY A 348 13.57 -5.07 -31.28
CA GLY A 348 12.91 -3.78 -31.45
C GLY A 348 12.49 -3.13 -30.13
N VAL A 349 12.94 -1.90 -29.92
CA VAL A 349 12.70 -1.14 -28.68
C VAL A 349 11.19 -0.94 -28.45
N SER A 350 10.43 -0.58 -29.51
CA SER A 350 8.98 -0.41 -29.44
C SER A 350 8.27 -1.73 -29.14
N ASN A 351 8.73 -2.86 -29.72
CA ASN A 351 8.15 -4.17 -29.44
C ASN A 351 8.33 -4.57 -27.97
N SER A 352 9.48 -4.22 -27.37
CA SER A 352 9.74 -4.42 -25.95
C SER A 352 8.74 -3.61 -25.08
N TYR A 353 8.49 -2.37 -25.46
CA TYR A 353 7.51 -1.52 -24.79
C TYR A 353 6.11 -2.13 -24.88
N ASP A 354 5.67 -2.49 -26.10
CA ASP A 354 4.35 -3.09 -26.34
C ASP A 354 4.19 -4.41 -25.57
N PHE A 355 5.26 -5.21 -25.45
CA PHE A 355 5.22 -6.43 -24.66
C PHE A 355 5.05 -6.14 -23.17
N LEU A 356 5.77 -5.18 -22.60
CA LEU A 356 5.61 -4.81 -21.19
C LEU A 356 4.21 -4.26 -20.89
N VAL A 357 3.71 -3.34 -21.71
CA VAL A 357 2.41 -2.69 -21.47
C VAL A 357 1.25 -3.63 -21.77
N ASN A 358 1.23 -4.26 -22.96
CA ASN A 358 0.05 -5.00 -23.41
C ASN A 358 0.02 -6.47 -22.97
N LYS A 359 1.16 -7.06 -22.58
CA LYS A 359 1.25 -8.46 -22.16
C LYS A 359 1.52 -8.65 -20.68
N LEU A 360 2.23 -7.71 -20.05
CA LEU A 360 2.65 -7.79 -18.65
C LEU A 360 2.07 -6.66 -17.79
N GLY A 361 1.17 -5.82 -18.32
CA GLY A 361 0.38 -4.87 -17.57
C GLY A 361 1.17 -3.72 -16.92
N PHE A 362 2.33 -3.32 -17.48
CA PHE A 362 3.09 -2.18 -16.95
C PHE A 362 2.35 -0.87 -17.25
N GLU A 363 2.00 -0.12 -16.21
CA GLU A 363 1.18 1.09 -16.30
C GLU A 363 2.00 2.39 -16.22
N ASN A 364 3.24 2.31 -15.69
CA ASN A 364 4.05 3.50 -15.42
C ASN A 364 5.02 3.90 -16.53
N LEU A 365 5.08 3.13 -17.61
CA LEU A 365 5.96 3.39 -18.73
C LEU A 365 5.41 4.51 -19.62
N THR A 366 6.31 5.35 -20.13
CA THR A 366 5.95 6.49 -20.97
C THR A 366 6.27 6.25 -22.44
N TYR A 367 5.70 7.06 -23.34
CA TYR A 367 6.07 7.02 -24.75
C TYR A 367 7.57 7.26 -24.97
N THR A 368 8.21 8.10 -24.16
CA THR A 368 9.66 8.32 -24.22
C THR A 368 10.42 7.02 -24.02
N ASP A 369 9.97 6.15 -23.12
CA ASP A 369 10.59 4.86 -22.86
C ASP A 369 10.58 3.97 -24.10
N SER A 370 9.51 3.99 -24.90
CA SER A 370 9.40 3.20 -26.15
C SER A 370 10.41 3.61 -27.24
N GLN A 371 11.03 4.78 -27.10
CA GLN A 371 12.00 5.33 -28.04
C GLN A 371 13.46 5.15 -27.59
N GLN A 372 13.67 4.74 -26.34
CA GLN A 372 14.99 4.70 -25.70
C GLN A 372 15.43 3.26 -25.39
N VAL A 373 16.38 2.75 -26.16
CA VAL A 373 16.92 1.41 -25.92
C VAL A 373 17.54 1.26 -24.52
N GLY A 374 18.10 2.33 -23.96
CA GLY A 374 18.63 2.32 -22.59
C GLY A 374 17.53 2.09 -21.55
N ASN A 375 16.36 2.65 -21.76
CA ASN A 375 15.22 2.48 -20.86
C ASN A 375 14.71 1.03 -20.94
N MET A 376 14.44 0.54 -22.14
CA MET A 376 13.92 -0.82 -22.36
C MET A 376 14.92 -1.90 -21.98
N ALA A 377 16.18 -1.80 -22.41
CA ALA A 377 17.17 -2.86 -22.21
C ALA A 377 17.84 -2.85 -20.83
N LEU A 378 17.92 -1.70 -20.16
CA LEU A 378 18.69 -1.51 -18.93
C LEU A 378 17.90 -0.97 -17.74
N GLY A 379 16.59 -0.70 -17.92
CA GLY A 379 15.70 -0.26 -16.84
C GLY A 379 15.91 1.17 -16.35
N GLY A 380 16.42 2.04 -17.22
CA GLY A 380 16.58 3.47 -16.95
C GLY A 380 15.36 4.28 -17.33
N PHE A 381 14.16 3.81 -16.97
CA PHE A 381 12.91 4.41 -17.36
C PHE A 381 12.74 5.87 -16.89
N GLU A 382 11.92 6.62 -17.59
CA GLU A 382 11.65 8.02 -17.25
C GLU A 382 11.04 8.14 -15.85
N LYS A 383 10.02 7.34 -15.54
CA LYS A 383 9.41 7.25 -14.20
C LYS A 383 9.97 6.07 -13.41
N GLY A 384 9.92 4.90 -13.96
CA GLY A 384 10.30 3.64 -13.32
C GLY A 384 9.15 2.62 -13.30
N VAL A 385 9.25 1.65 -12.40
CA VAL A 385 8.29 0.57 -12.19
C VAL A 385 8.07 0.33 -10.69
N THR A 386 6.99 -0.35 -10.33
CA THR A 386 6.70 -0.76 -8.95
C THR A 386 7.21 -2.17 -8.65
N THR A 387 7.29 -2.53 -7.37
CA THR A 387 7.60 -3.92 -6.97
C THR A 387 6.48 -4.88 -7.40
N GLU A 388 5.25 -4.42 -7.45
CA GLU A 388 4.11 -5.20 -7.92
C GLU A 388 4.25 -5.57 -9.40
N GLU A 389 4.45 -4.58 -10.30
CA GLU A 389 4.65 -4.82 -11.74
C GLU A 389 5.78 -5.82 -11.98
N MET A 390 6.89 -5.68 -11.25
CA MET A 390 8.04 -6.57 -11.38
C MET A 390 7.77 -7.97 -10.85
N SER A 391 7.11 -8.10 -9.70
CA SER A 391 6.75 -9.40 -9.12
C SER A 391 5.79 -10.18 -10.03
N ALA A 392 4.74 -9.51 -10.52
CA ALA A 392 3.75 -10.10 -11.43
C ALA A 392 4.35 -10.53 -12.76
N ALA A 393 5.24 -9.72 -13.33
CA ALA A 393 5.92 -10.07 -14.57
C ALA A 393 6.80 -11.31 -14.44
N TYR A 394 7.46 -11.48 -13.28
CA TYR A 394 8.27 -12.67 -13.03
C TYR A 394 7.43 -13.90 -12.65
N ALA A 395 6.27 -13.73 -12.04
CA ALA A 395 5.31 -14.81 -11.78
C ALA A 395 4.90 -15.50 -13.09
N ALA A 396 4.78 -14.75 -14.19
CA ALA A 396 4.47 -15.32 -15.50
C ALA A 396 5.50 -16.36 -16.00
N PHE A 397 6.77 -16.28 -15.56
CA PHE A 397 7.79 -17.29 -15.92
C PHE A 397 7.56 -18.62 -15.23
N VAL A 398 6.98 -18.62 -14.04
CA VAL A 398 6.65 -19.84 -13.29
C VAL A 398 5.27 -20.37 -13.72
N ASN A 399 4.36 -19.48 -14.05
CA ASN A 399 2.98 -19.81 -14.46
C ASN A 399 2.89 -20.03 -15.98
N GLU A 400 3.80 -20.82 -16.54
CA GLU A 400 3.77 -21.30 -17.94
C GLU A 400 3.62 -20.20 -19.01
N GLY A 401 4.02 -18.97 -18.70
CA GLY A 401 3.91 -17.80 -19.57
C GLY A 401 2.59 -17.04 -19.46
N VAL A 402 1.76 -17.38 -18.48
CA VAL A 402 0.50 -16.70 -18.22
C VAL A 402 0.74 -15.60 -17.17
N TYR A 403 0.48 -14.36 -17.57
CA TYR A 403 0.42 -13.21 -16.67
C TYR A 403 -0.98 -13.09 -16.08
N THR A 404 -1.09 -12.87 -14.79
CA THR A 404 -2.34 -12.52 -14.11
C THR A 404 -2.19 -11.16 -13.47
N LYS A 405 -3.16 -10.27 -13.70
CA LYS A 405 -3.17 -8.94 -13.07
C LYS A 405 -3.27 -9.11 -11.55
N PRO A 406 -2.31 -8.55 -10.79
CA PRO A 406 -2.34 -8.64 -9.33
C PRO A 406 -3.59 -8.00 -8.73
N ARG A 407 -4.06 -8.55 -7.63
CA ARG A 407 -5.16 -8.01 -6.86
C ARG A 407 -4.97 -8.28 -5.37
N THR A 408 -5.57 -7.44 -4.51
CA THR A 408 -5.52 -7.54 -3.06
C THR A 408 -6.81 -8.08 -2.44
N PHE A 409 -7.89 -8.12 -3.22
CA PHE A 409 -9.18 -8.64 -2.78
C PHE A 409 -9.88 -9.41 -3.91
N ILE A 410 -10.79 -10.29 -3.53
CA ILE A 410 -11.59 -11.13 -4.42
C ILE A 410 -12.98 -10.52 -4.62
N ARG A 411 -13.63 -10.13 -3.50
CA ARG A 411 -14.95 -9.52 -3.52
C ARG A 411 -15.24 -8.74 -2.23
N VAL A 412 -16.23 -7.86 -2.31
CA VAL A 412 -16.79 -7.11 -1.18
C VAL A 412 -18.29 -7.40 -1.11
N GLU A 413 -18.78 -7.80 0.06
CA GLU A 413 -20.20 -8.05 0.33
C GLU A 413 -20.75 -7.01 1.31
N ASP A 414 -22.03 -6.62 1.15
CA ASP A 414 -22.72 -5.76 2.10
C ASP A 414 -23.16 -6.53 3.38
N ALA A 415 -23.73 -5.83 4.35
CA ALA A 415 -24.21 -6.42 5.59
C ALA A 415 -25.31 -7.51 5.41
N ASN A 416 -25.93 -7.59 4.24
CA ASN A 416 -26.94 -8.61 3.88
C ASN A 416 -26.34 -9.78 3.09
N GLY A 417 -25.03 -9.75 2.82
CA GLY A 417 -24.35 -10.78 2.02
C GLY A 417 -24.50 -10.60 0.51
N ASN A 418 -24.95 -9.44 0.02
CA ASN A 418 -24.98 -9.16 -1.41
C ASN A 418 -23.60 -8.71 -1.88
N VAL A 419 -23.13 -9.25 -3.00
CA VAL A 419 -21.87 -8.82 -3.62
C VAL A 419 -22.02 -7.40 -4.15
N VAL A 420 -21.17 -6.50 -3.65
CA VAL A 420 -21.10 -5.07 -4.04
C VAL A 420 -20.01 -4.84 -5.07
N LEU A 421 -18.86 -5.49 -4.90
CA LEU A 421 -17.76 -5.52 -5.85
C LEU A 421 -17.28 -6.95 -6.02
N GLU A 422 -16.93 -7.30 -7.27
CA GLU A 422 -16.28 -8.55 -7.61
C GLU A 422 -15.02 -8.23 -8.42
N ASN A 423 -13.89 -8.76 -7.98
CA ASN A 423 -12.59 -8.57 -8.61
C ASN A 423 -12.11 -9.92 -9.14
N GLU A 424 -12.60 -10.30 -10.31
CA GLU A 424 -12.23 -11.55 -10.97
C GLU A 424 -10.77 -11.52 -11.45
N ALA A 425 -10.09 -12.67 -11.37
CA ALA A 425 -8.71 -12.80 -11.85
C ALA A 425 -8.67 -12.59 -13.37
N GLN A 426 -7.87 -11.63 -13.81
CA GLN A 426 -7.66 -11.30 -15.22
C GLN A 426 -6.32 -11.86 -15.67
N SER A 427 -6.36 -12.92 -16.48
CA SER A 427 -5.16 -13.59 -16.98
C SER A 427 -4.99 -13.42 -18.48
N THR A 428 -3.75 -13.27 -18.92
CA THR A 428 -3.35 -13.12 -20.32
C THR A 428 -2.16 -14.02 -20.61
N VAL A 429 -2.18 -14.74 -21.74
CA VAL A 429 -1.00 -15.46 -22.23
C VAL A 429 0.01 -14.41 -22.71
N ALA A 430 1.03 -14.16 -21.91
CA ALA A 430 2.07 -13.18 -22.23
C ALA A 430 3.11 -13.78 -23.21
N MET A 431 3.49 -15.04 -23.00
CA MET A 431 4.48 -15.75 -23.82
C MET A 431 4.17 -17.25 -23.86
N LYS A 432 4.85 -17.96 -24.76
CA LYS A 432 4.75 -19.43 -24.86
C LYS A 432 5.30 -20.08 -23.57
N ASN A 433 4.78 -21.23 -23.19
CA ASN A 433 5.29 -21.99 -22.04
C ASN A 433 6.73 -22.42 -22.25
N THR A 434 7.13 -22.71 -23.50
CA THR A 434 8.53 -23.01 -23.83
C THR A 434 9.47 -21.85 -23.62
N THR A 435 9.03 -20.62 -23.88
CA THR A 435 9.77 -19.39 -23.57
C THR A 435 9.92 -19.20 -22.09
N ALA A 436 8.84 -19.35 -21.34
CA ALA A 436 8.83 -19.27 -19.88
C ALA A 436 9.79 -20.32 -19.27
N ALA A 437 9.75 -21.56 -19.75
CA ALA A 437 10.65 -22.63 -19.28
C ALA A 437 12.13 -22.33 -19.55
N ILE A 438 12.47 -21.77 -20.73
CA ILE A 438 13.84 -21.36 -21.05
C ILE A 438 14.30 -20.22 -20.12
N ILE A 439 13.49 -19.19 -19.95
CA ILE A 439 13.81 -18.05 -19.07
C ILE A 439 13.95 -18.52 -17.63
N ASN A 440 13.07 -19.40 -17.15
CA ASN A 440 13.18 -19.97 -15.82
C ASN A 440 14.54 -20.66 -15.60
N HIS A 441 14.97 -21.52 -16.53
CA HIS A 441 16.28 -22.16 -16.47
C HIS A 441 17.43 -21.14 -16.45
N LEU A 442 17.39 -20.13 -17.30
CA LEU A 442 18.41 -19.07 -17.36
C LEU A 442 18.48 -18.22 -16.10
N LEU A 443 17.33 -17.97 -15.44
CA LEU A 443 17.27 -17.23 -14.18
C LEU A 443 17.66 -18.07 -12.96
N GLN A 444 17.49 -19.40 -13.00
CA GLN A 444 18.05 -20.31 -12.01
C GLN A 444 19.59 -20.26 -12.07
N GLU A 445 20.18 -20.30 -13.27
CA GLU A 445 21.63 -20.13 -13.47
C GLU A 445 22.11 -18.75 -12.96
N ALA A 446 21.36 -17.68 -13.20
CA ALA A 446 21.70 -16.34 -12.72
C ALA A 446 21.65 -16.24 -11.19
N ALA A 447 20.77 -16.97 -10.54
CA ALA A 447 20.68 -17.07 -9.09
C ALA A 447 21.75 -18.01 -8.49
N LEU A 448 22.12 -19.08 -9.18
CA LEU A 448 23.13 -20.05 -8.69
C LEU A 448 24.57 -19.58 -8.89
N ASN A 449 24.87 -19.08 -10.08
CA ASN A 449 26.23 -18.84 -10.54
C ASN A 449 26.50 -17.38 -10.96
N GLY A 450 25.49 -16.51 -10.81
CA GLY A 450 25.52 -15.14 -11.26
C GLY A 450 25.38 -14.12 -10.13
N THR A 451 24.84 -12.95 -10.48
CA THR A 451 24.69 -11.81 -9.59
C THR A 451 23.66 -12.01 -8.47
N GLY A 452 22.82 -13.06 -8.53
CA GLY A 452 21.79 -13.40 -7.55
C GLY A 452 22.21 -14.41 -6.48
N TYR A 453 23.50 -14.81 -6.43
CA TYR A 453 23.98 -15.88 -5.56
C TYR A 453 23.61 -15.70 -4.07
N GLU A 454 23.63 -14.49 -3.56
CA GLU A 454 23.30 -14.20 -2.15
C GLU A 454 21.84 -14.52 -1.77
N ALA A 455 20.94 -14.68 -2.75
CA ALA A 455 19.54 -15.02 -2.50
C ALA A 455 19.29 -16.52 -2.33
N GLN A 456 20.31 -17.37 -2.46
CA GLN A 456 20.19 -18.82 -2.36
C GLN A 456 20.02 -19.27 -0.90
N PHE A 457 19.14 -20.25 -0.68
CA PHE A 457 19.02 -20.98 0.57
C PHE A 457 18.76 -22.47 0.29
N SER A 458 19.08 -23.33 1.26
CA SER A 458 18.98 -24.78 1.08
C SER A 458 17.53 -25.27 1.01
N GLY A 459 17.27 -26.28 0.19
CA GLY A 459 15.96 -26.96 0.13
C GLY A 459 14.95 -26.33 -0.85
N MET A 460 15.30 -25.24 -1.54
CA MET A 460 14.41 -24.61 -2.50
C MET A 460 15.18 -24.21 -3.78
N HIS A 461 14.55 -24.42 -4.93
CA HIS A 461 15.03 -23.85 -6.19
C HIS A 461 14.60 -22.40 -6.29
N ILE A 462 15.57 -21.51 -6.50
CA ILE A 462 15.36 -20.09 -6.66
C ILE A 462 15.83 -19.68 -8.05
N ALA A 463 15.01 -18.89 -8.71
CA ALA A 463 15.37 -18.17 -9.91
C ALA A 463 15.23 -16.66 -9.63
N GLY A 464 16.05 -15.83 -10.25
CA GLY A 464 15.93 -14.39 -9.99
C GLY A 464 16.98 -13.55 -10.68
N LYS A 465 16.81 -12.25 -10.55
CA LYS A 465 17.68 -11.25 -11.17
C LYS A 465 17.86 -10.03 -10.29
N THR A 466 19.09 -9.60 -10.11
CA THR A 466 19.46 -8.34 -9.48
C THR A 466 19.31 -7.17 -10.45
N GLY A 467 18.98 -6.01 -9.91
CA GLY A 467 18.99 -4.73 -10.59
C GLY A 467 19.70 -3.66 -9.77
N SER A 468 20.46 -2.83 -10.46
CA SER A 468 21.08 -1.63 -9.87
C SER A 468 21.04 -0.53 -10.90
N THR A 469 20.69 0.68 -10.46
CA THR A 469 20.70 1.85 -11.34
C THR A 469 22.09 2.46 -11.46
N ASN A 470 22.31 3.25 -12.51
CA ASN A 470 23.50 4.06 -12.63
C ASN A 470 23.66 4.93 -11.38
N SER A 471 24.88 4.99 -10.84
CA SER A 471 25.20 5.69 -9.58
C SER A 471 24.66 5.00 -8.31
N ASN A 472 24.18 3.75 -8.36
CA ASN A 472 23.72 2.97 -7.20
C ASN A 472 22.69 3.72 -6.35
N LYS A 473 21.68 4.31 -6.95
CA LYS A 473 20.61 5.02 -6.20
C LYS A 473 19.48 4.09 -5.83
N ASP A 474 19.19 3.11 -6.70
CA ASP A 474 18.17 2.10 -6.49
C ASP A 474 18.77 0.72 -6.67
N ARG A 475 18.35 -0.22 -5.84
CA ARG A 475 18.65 -1.64 -5.97
C ARG A 475 17.36 -2.43 -6.02
N TYR A 476 17.32 -3.40 -6.89
CA TYR A 476 16.24 -4.37 -7.00
C TYR A 476 16.78 -5.78 -6.92
N PHE A 477 15.99 -6.64 -6.32
CA PHE A 477 16.04 -8.07 -6.54
C PHE A 477 14.63 -8.56 -6.86
N VAL A 478 14.49 -9.29 -7.96
CA VAL A 478 13.24 -9.97 -8.28
C VAL A 478 13.57 -11.44 -8.38
N GLY A 479 12.97 -12.22 -7.51
CA GLY A 479 13.20 -13.66 -7.42
C GLY A 479 11.90 -14.42 -7.21
N TYR A 480 11.94 -15.70 -7.51
CA TYR A 480 10.82 -16.58 -7.31
C TYR A 480 11.23 -18.00 -6.97
N THR A 481 10.34 -18.67 -6.30
CA THR A 481 10.32 -20.11 -6.05
C THR A 481 9.21 -20.74 -6.92
N PRO A 482 8.98 -22.06 -6.88
CA PRO A 482 7.80 -22.64 -7.55
C PRO A 482 6.46 -22.09 -7.03
N TYR A 483 6.41 -21.48 -5.85
CA TYR A 483 5.20 -21.06 -5.16
C TYR A 483 4.94 -19.55 -5.24
N TYR A 484 5.96 -18.76 -4.97
CA TYR A 484 5.83 -17.32 -4.81
C TYR A 484 6.88 -16.57 -5.60
N SER A 485 6.48 -15.42 -6.14
CA SER A 485 7.37 -14.41 -6.72
C SER A 485 7.45 -13.20 -5.79
N CYS A 486 8.63 -12.65 -5.64
CA CYS A 486 8.88 -11.49 -4.79
C CYS A 486 9.79 -10.49 -5.51
N ALA A 487 9.36 -9.24 -5.56
CA ALA A 487 10.20 -8.12 -5.95
C ALA A 487 10.50 -7.24 -4.74
N VAL A 488 11.76 -6.95 -4.53
CA VAL A 488 12.24 -6.09 -3.44
C VAL A 488 12.99 -4.91 -4.05
N TRP A 489 12.61 -3.71 -3.64
CA TRP A 489 13.37 -2.48 -3.91
C TRP A 489 14.05 -1.99 -2.63
N ALA A 490 15.24 -1.40 -2.78
CA ALA A 490 15.92 -0.67 -1.71
C ALA A 490 16.56 0.60 -2.26
N GLY A 491 16.39 1.70 -1.51
CA GLY A 491 16.91 3.01 -1.89
C GLY A 491 16.64 4.07 -0.83
N TYR A 492 17.08 5.30 -1.10
CA TYR A 492 16.74 6.45 -0.27
C TYR A 492 15.54 7.21 -0.87
N GLU A 493 14.72 7.77 0.00
CA GLU A 493 13.54 8.54 -0.41
C GLU A 493 13.91 9.65 -1.39
N HIS A 494 14.94 10.43 -1.10
CA HIS A 494 15.42 11.54 -1.93
C HIS A 494 16.48 11.11 -2.97
N ASN A 495 16.44 9.87 -3.41
CA ASN A 495 17.21 9.35 -4.55
C ASN A 495 18.74 9.59 -4.41
N GLN A 496 19.29 9.36 -3.23
CA GLN A 496 20.73 9.46 -2.94
C GLN A 496 21.44 8.15 -3.32
N ARG A 497 22.78 8.24 -3.47
CA ARG A 497 23.61 7.06 -3.73
C ARG A 497 23.65 6.14 -2.51
N ILE A 498 23.39 4.86 -2.71
CA ILE A 498 23.59 3.83 -1.70
C ILE A 498 25.09 3.58 -1.59
N VAL A 499 25.68 3.90 -0.45
CA VAL A 499 27.07 3.61 -0.13
C VAL A 499 27.05 2.46 0.87
N ALA A 500 27.07 1.22 0.37
CA ALA A 500 27.32 0.08 1.23
C ALA A 500 28.83 0.03 1.52
N SER A 501 29.23 0.22 2.75
CA SER A 501 30.56 -0.10 3.24
C SER A 501 30.62 -1.62 3.41
N GLY A 502 31.21 -2.29 2.49
CA GLY A 502 31.38 -3.76 2.48
C GLY A 502 31.09 -4.33 1.10
N ASN A 503 31.99 -5.15 0.60
CA ASN A 503 32.00 -5.72 -0.75
C ASN A 503 30.71 -6.38 -1.14
#